data_893189eff60216d0b2f8952dadc875c9
#
_entry.id   893189eff60216d0b2f8952dadc875c9
#
_cell.length_a   1.000
_cell.length_b   1.000
_cell.length_c   1.000
_cell.angle_alpha   90.00
_cell.angle_beta   90.00
_cell.angle_gamma   90.00
#
_symmetry.space_group_name_H-M   'P 1'
#
loop_
_entity.id
_entity.type
_entity.pdbx_description
1 polymer ?
#
loop_
_entity_poly.entity_id
_entity_poly.type
_entity_poly.pdbx_seq_one_letter_code
_entity_poly.pdbx_strand_id
1 'polypeptide(L)'
;MTNALNAELDAHDTRILAELQADARLSMAELGRRVHLSQPAVTERVRKLEAAGIISGYRATVDLTRLGYGIRALIRVGRADYDRVVKLVQQTPECVNAYNVTGEDSWVLEIAVEDVAHLDAVVSKFCLLTETATSIILNVVREHQPMLPAQRPALKRQSRKSIKA
;
A
#
# COMPACT_ATOMS: atom_id res chain seq x y z
N MET A 1 -20.58 -1.40 -0.01
CA MET A 1 -19.21 -1.86 0.30
C MET A 1 -19.24 -2.48 1.67
N THR A 2 -19.31 -3.80 1.71
CA THR A 2 -19.63 -4.61 2.90
C THR A 2 -18.39 -4.67 3.79
N ASN A 3 -18.59 -4.31 5.03
CA ASN A 3 -17.60 -4.24 6.11
C ASN A 3 -17.13 -5.66 6.49
N ALA A 4 -16.17 -6.21 5.73
CA ALA A 4 -15.49 -7.48 6.03
C ALA A 4 -14.45 -7.36 7.16
N LEU A 5 -14.54 -6.34 8.00
CA LEU A 5 -13.53 -5.92 8.97
C LEU A 5 -13.68 -6.57 10.36
N ASN A 6 -14.30 -7.75 10.47
CA ASN A 6 -14.40 -8.43 11.75
C ASN A 6 -14.00 -9.93 11.72
N ALA A 7 -12.92 -10.27 11.02
CA ALA A 7 -12.14 -11.39 11.52
C ALA A 7 -11.38 -10.83 12.73
N GLU A 8 -11.79 -11.21 13.95
CA GLU A 8 -11.03 -10.89 15.16
C GLU A 8 -9.66 -11.56 15.04
N LEU A 9 -8.65 -10.76 14.64
CA LEU A 9 -7.27 -11.22 14.58
C LEU A 9 -6.76 -11.43 16.00
N ASP A 10 -6.32 -12.63 16.30
CA ASP A 10 -5.72 -12.93 17.60
C ASP A 10 -4.22 -12.56 17.62
N ALA A 11 -3.58 -12.79 18.77
CA ALA A 11 -2.18 -12.48 18.96
C ALA A 11 -1.25 -13.31 18.04
N HIS A 12 -1.64 -14.54 17.69
CA HIS A 12 -0.88 -15.37 16.77
C HIS A 12 -1.00 -14.86 15.33
N ASP A 13 -2.20 -14.46 14.89
CA ASP A 13 -2.42 -13.88 13.58
C ASP A 13 -1.62 -12.59 13.42
N THR A 14 -1.61 -11.74 14.45
CA THR A 14 -0.80 -10.50 14.46
C THR A 14 0.69 -10.79 14.31
N ARG A 15 1.22 -11.81 15.00
CA ARG A 15 2.62 -12.21 14.88
C ARG A 15 2.94 -12.80 13.51
N ILE A 16 2.06 -13.66 12.98
CA ILE A 16 2.19 -14.21 11.61
C ILE A 16 2.30 -13.07 10.59
N LEU A 17 1.41 -12.07 10.68
CA LEU A 17 1.44 -10.90 9.79
C LEU A 17 2.72 -10.08 9.93
N ALA A 18 3.24 -9.92 11.15
CA ALA A 18 4.51 -9.22 11.38
C ALA A 18 5.69 -9.95 10.72
N GLU A 19 5.80 -11.28 10.94
CA GLU A 19 6.88 -12.10 10.36
C GLU A 19 6.83 -12.14 8.84
N LEU A 20 5.65 -12.34 8.23
CA LEU A 20 5.49 -12.40 6.78
C LEU A 20 5.70 -11.04 6.10
N GLN A 21 5.40 -9.91 6.77
CA GLN A 21 5.73 -8.59 6.25
C GLN A 21 7.24 -8.29 6.33
N ALA A 22 7.95 -8.88 7.29
CA ALA A 22 9.40 -8.76 7.40
C ALA A 22 10.12 -9.68 6.39
N ASP A 23 9.65 -10.92 6.23
CA ASP A 23 10.19 -11.90 5.29
C ASP A 23 9.09 -12.80 4.73
N ALA A 24 8.62 -12.46 3.52
CA ALA A 24 7.58 -13.24 2.83
C ALA A 24 8.06 -14.61 2.32
N ARG A 25 9.36 -14.94 2.44
CA ARG A 25 9.94 -16.22 1.98
C ARG A 25 10.11 -17.25 3.09
N LEU A 26 9.65 -16.96 4.31
CA LEU A 26 9.68 -17.92 5.41
C LEU A 26 8.92 -19.19 5.02
N SER A 27 9.54 -20.37 5.28
CA SER A 27 8.81 -21.62 5.22
C SER A 27 7.77 -21.69 6.33
N MET A 28 6.67 -22.44 6.12
CA MET A 28 5.65 -22.63 7.17
C MET A 28 6.23 -23.28 8.44
N ALA A 29 7.24 -24.11 8.31
CA ALA A 29 7.94 -24.68 9.47
C ALA A 29 8.70 -23.60 10.26
N GLU A 30 9.45 -22.75 9.60
CA GLU A 30 10.18 -21.65 10.23
C GLU A 30 9.24 -20.59 10.81
N LEU A 31 8.20 -20.23 10.08
CA LEU A 31 7.17 -19.32 10.56
C LEU A 31 6.50 -19.87 11.83
N GLY A 32 6.13 -21.16 11.83
CA GLY A 32 5.56 -21.83 13.01
C GLY A 32 6.48 -21.75 14.23
N ARG A 33 7.79 -22.00 14.04
CA ARG A 33 8.79 -21.89 15.10
C ARG A 33 8.84 -20.47 15.68
N ARG A 34 8.82 -19.43 14.86
CA ARG A 34 8.88 -18.01 15.28
C ARG A 34 7.65 -17.56 16.04
N VAL A 35 6.48 -18.06 15.66
CA VAL A 35 5.21 -17.69 16.28
C VAL A 35 4.72 -18.69 17.35
N HIS A 36 5.56 -19.70 17.68
CA HIS A 36 5.29 -20.76 18.66
C HIS A 36 4.05 -21.61 18.32
N LEU A 37 3.89 -21.97 17.05
CA LEU A 37 2.85 -22.85 16.54
C LEU A 37 3.44 -24.05 15.80
N SER A 38 2.69 -25.15 15.73
CA SER A 38 3.04 -26.26 14.84
C SER A 38 2.87 -25.85 13.38
N GLN A 39 3.62 -26.50 12.46
CA GLN A 39 3.52 -26.22 11.04
C GLN A 39 2.09 -26.37 10.48
N PRO A 40 1.30 -27.40 10.82
CA PRO A 40 -0.09 -27.48 10.37
C PRO A 40 -0.95 -26.29 10.89
N ALA A 41 -0.75 -25.91 12.14
CA ALA A 41 -1.52 -24.82 12.75
C ALA A 41 -1.22 -23.48 12.09
N VAL A 42 0.06 -23.14 11.84
CA VAL A 42 0.41 -21.89 11.16
C VAL A 42 -0.04 -21.88 9.70
N THR A 43 0.06 -23.01 9.01
CA THR A 43 -0.41 -23.15 7.62
C THR A 43 -1.89 -22.86 7.50
N GLU A 44 -2.71 -23.41 8.39
CA GLU A 44 -4.15 -23.17 8.40
C GLU A 44 -4.50 -21.71 8.71
N ARG A 45 -3.75 -21.06 9.61
CA ARG A 45 -3.94 -19.64 9.90
C ARG A 45 -3.58 -18.75 8.72
N VAL A 46 -2.44 -18.98 8.07
CA VAL A 46 -2.05 -18.24 6.86
C VAL A 46 -3.12 -18.39 5.78
N ARG A 47 -3.58 -19.61 5.53
CA ARG A 47 -4.66 -19.87 4.56
C ARG A 47 -5.95 -19.08 4.88
N LYS A 48 -6.31 -18.97 6.16
CA LYS A 48 -7.48 -18.17 6.60
C LYS A 48 -7.26 -16.67 6.38
N LEU A 49 -6.05 -16.15 6.66
CA LEU A 49 -5.71 -14.75 6.43
C LEU A 49 -5.71 -14.40 4.93
N GLU A 50 -5.27 -15.32 4.08
CA GLU A 50 -5.35 -15.19 2.62
C GLU A 50 -6.80 -15.25 2.14
N ALA A 51 -7.58 -16.23 2.58
CA ALA A 51 -8.99 -16.38 2.22
C ALA A 51 -9.85 -15.19 2.66
N ALA A 52 -9.50 -14.57 3.79
CA ALA A 52 -10.15 -13.35 4.28
C ALA A 52 -9.66 -12.07 3.55
N GLY A 53 -8.69 -12.17 2.64
CA GLY A 53 -8.11 -11.02 1.94
C GLY A 53 -7.27 -10.09 2.82
N ILE A 54 -6.91 -10.53 4.04
CA ILE A 54 -6.01 -9.78 4.94
C ILE A 54 -4.59 -9.83 4.39
N ILE A 55 -4.15 -11.01 3.93
CA ILE A 55 -2.98 -11.15 3.09
C ILE A 55 -3.47 -11.07 1.64
N SER A 56 -3.20 -9.96 0.98
CA SER A 56 -3.62 -9.71 -0.41
C SER A 56 -2.64 -10.25 -1.44
N GLY A 57 -1.48 -10.74 -1.02
CA GLY A 57 -0.46 -11.30 -1.89
C GLY A 57 0.96 -11.17 -1.33
N TYR A 58 1.89 -11.69 -2.10
CA TYR A 58 3.33 -11.65 -1.82
C TYR A 58 4.05 -11.06 -3.02
N ARG A 59 5.00 -10.19 -2.79
CA ARG A 59 5.80 -9.60 -3.87
C ARG A 59 7.28 -9.51 -3.48
N ALA A 60 8.16 -9.61 -4.46
CA ALA A 60 9.56 -9.24 -4.30
C ALA A 60 9.68 -7.71 -4.29
N THR A 61 10.47 -7.17 -3.38
CA THR A 61 10.95 -5.78 -3.48
C THR A 61 12.20 -5.77 -4.35
N VAL A 62 12.28 -4.82 -5.26
CA VAL A 62 13.40 -4.66 -6.18
C VAL A 62 14.01 -3.28 -6.03
N ASP A 63 15.34 -3.20 -6.18
CA ASP A 63 16.05 -1.93 -6.24
C ASP A 63 15.90 -1.34 -7.65
N LEU A 64 15.08 -0.31 -7.79
CA LEU A 64 14.79 0.33 -9.06
C LEU A 64 16.04 0.93 -9.70
N THR A 65 16.99 1.43 -8.91
CA THR A 65 18.26 1.99 -9.42
C THR A 65 19.09 0.91 -10.08
N ARG A 66 19.12 -0.30 -9.50
CA ARG A 66 19.80 -1.47 -10.11
C ARG A 66 19.10 -2.01 -11.36
N LEU A 67 17.84 -1.66 -11.55
CA LEU A 67 17.10 -1.96 -12.78
C LEU A 67 17.26 -0.86 -13.85
N GLY A 68 18.04 0.20 -13.56
CA GLY A 68 18.30 1.29 -14.51
C GLY A 68 17.43 2.53 -14.29
N TYR A 69 16.49 2.52 -13.34
CA TYR A 69 15.63 3.67 -13.05
C TYR A 69 16.34 4.59 -12.03
N GLY A 70 17.11 5.55 -12.54
CA GLY A 70 17.93 6.46 -11.73
C GLY A 70 17.13 7.57 -11.03
N ILE A 71 15.90 7.84 -11.49
CA ILE A 71 15.05 8.91 -10.97
C ILE A 71 13.69 8.36 -10.55
N ARG A 72 13.29 8.67 -9.32
CA ARG A 72 11.92 8.53 -8.86
C ARG A 72 11.31 9.91 -8.67
N ALA A 73 10.07 10.09 -9.08
CA ALA A 73 9.37 11.37 -8.98
C ALA A 73 7.90 11.17 -8.60
N LEU A 74 7.33 12.20 -7.99
CA LEU A 74 5.88 12.32 -7.78
C LEU A 74 5.32 13.30 -8.79
N ILE A 75 4.30 12.89 -9.55
CA ILE A 75 3.51 13.77 -10.40
C ILE A 75 2.16 13.97 -9.72
N ARG A 76 1.85 15.21 -9.35
CA ARG A 76 0.53 15.61 -8.92
C ARG A 76 -0.25 16.06 -10.14
N VAL A 77 -1.44 15.50 -10.33
CA VAL A 77 -2.30 15.78 -11.47
C VAL A 77 -3.55 16.49 -10.96
N GLY A 78 -3.84 17.65 -11.48
CA GLY A 78 -5.01 18.44 -11.14
C GLY A 78 -6.32 17.77 -11.56
N ARG A 79 -7.41 18.53 -11.61
CA ARG A 79 -8.71 17.98 -11.97
C ARG A 79 -8.73 17.57 -13.44
N ALA A 80 -8.97 16.29 -13.69
CA ALA A 80 -9.08 15.71 -15.02
C ALA A 80 -10.18 14.63 -15.04
N ASP A 81 -10.58 14.25 -16.22
CA ASP A 81 -11.49 13.13 -16.42
C ASP A 81 -10.89 11.84 -15.85
N TYR A 82 -11.64 11.17 -14.98
CA TYR A 82 -11.18 9.98 -14.26
C TYR A 82 -10.73 8.86 -15.19
N ASP A 83 -11.57 8.53 -16.18
CA ASP A 83 -11.31 7.38 -17.06
C ASP A 83 -10.11 7.65 -17.97
N ARG A 84 -9.91 8.90 -18.39
CA ARG A 84 -8.73 9.29 -19.16
C ARG A 84 -7.44 9.15 -18.36
N VAL A 85 -7.44 9.57 -17.08
CA VAL A 85 -6.26 9.40 -16.21
C VAL A 85 -5.99 7.93 -15.98
N VAL A 86 -6.99 7.12 -15.61
CA VAL A 86 -6.85 5.68 -15.41
C VAL A 86 -6.28 5.00 -16.66
N LYS A 87 -6.81 5.32 -17.83
CA LYS A 87 -6.31 4.76 -19.10
C LYS A 87 -4.84 5.13 -19.34
N LEU A 88 -4.49 6.39 -19.12
CA LEU A 88 -3.11 6.85 -19.29
C LEU A 88 -2.15 6.18 -18.32
N VAL A 89 -2.53 6.05 -17.03
CA VAL A 89 -1.75 5.34 -16.02
C VAL A 89 -1.50 3.89 -16.45
N GLN A 90 -2.53 3.18 -16.93
CA GLN A 90 -2.39 1.80 -17.41
C GLN A 90 -1.47 1.66 -18.64
N GLN A 91 -1.32 2.72 -19.41
CA GLN A 91 -0.44 2.80 -20.60
C GLN A 91 0.95 3.34 -20.29
N THR A 92 1.25 3.67 -19.03
CA THR A 92 2.52 4.26 -18.57
C THR A 92 3.22 3.26 -17.66
N PRO A 93 4.08 2.37 -18.20
CA PRO A 93 4.77 1.35 -17.43
C PRO A 93 5.73 1.92 -16.38
N GLU A 94 6.16 3.17 -16.56
CA GLU A 94 6.97 3.93 -15.61
C GLU A 94 6.20 4.29 -14.34
N CYS A 95 4.87 4.18 -14.34
CA CYS A 95 4.03 4.47 -13.19
C CYS A 95 4.04 3.30 -12.19
N VAL A 96 4.77 3.49 -11.09
CA VAL A 96 4.92 2.49 -10.02
C VAL A 96 3.67 2.43 -9.15
N ASN A 97 3.14 3.61 -8.77
CA ASN A 97 1.94 3.75 -7.96
C ASN A 97 1.07 4.90 -8.47
N ALA A 98 -0.25 4.75 -8.37
CA ALA A 98 -1.21 5.78 -8.71
C ALA A 98 -2.31 5.86 -7.65
N TYR A 99 -2.54 7.04 -7.11
CA TYR A 99 -3.52 7.30 -6.07
C TYR A 99 -4.49 8.38 -6.53
N ASN A 100 -5.79 8.08 -6.50
CA ASN A 100 -6.81 9.12 -6.57
C ASN A 100 -7.00 9.70 -5.16
N VAL A 101 -6.88 11.00 -5.01
CA VAL A 101 -6.81 11.68 -3.71
C VAL A 101 -7.88 12.77 -3.59
N THR A 102 -8.14 13.18 -2.35
CA THR A 102 -8.96 14.35 -2.05
C THR A 102 -8.08 15.59 -1.95
N GLY A 103 -8.59 16.75 -2.31
CA GLY A 103 -7.89 18.04 -2.22
C GLY A 103 -7.88 18.80 -3.54
N GLU A 104 -6.89 19.66 -3.72
CA GLU A 104 -6.70 20.45 -4.94
C GLU A 104 -6.29 19.56 -6.11
N ASP A 105 -5.33 18.65 -5.87
CA ASP A 105 -4.94 17.62 -6.81
C ASP A 105 -5.95 16.48 -6.78
N SER A 106 -6.21 15.86 -7.91
CA SER A 106 -7.08 14.67 -8.01
C SER A 106 -6.28 13.37 -7.99
N TRP A 107 -5.01 13.41 -8.39
CA TRP A 107 -4.14 12.23 -8.44
C TRP A 107 -2.72 12.55 -7.98
N VAL A 108 -2.11 11.56 -7.36
CA VAL A 108 -0.68 11.51 -7.08
C VAL A 108 -0.13 10.23 -7.68
N LEU A 109 0.82 10.38 -8.59
CA LEU A 109 1.47 9.27 -9.29
C LEU A 109 2.92 9.19 -8.83
N GLU A 110 3.40 7.99 -8.58
CA GLU A 110 4.82 7.73 -8.39
C GLU A 110 5.40 7.12 -9.67
N ILE A 111 6.42 7.77 -10.20
CA ILE A 111 7.05 7.43 -11.47
C ILE A 111 8.50 7.02 -11.21
N ALA A 112 8.97 6.00 -11.93
CA ALA A 112 10.37 5.60 -11.98
C ALA A 112 10.87 5.67 -13.42
N VAL A 113 11.95 6.42 -13.67
CA VAL A 113 12.49 6.68 -15.00
C VAL A 113 14.03 6.64 -14.98
N GLU A 114 14.64 6.50 -16.15
CA GLU A 114 16.09 6.39 -16.30
C GLU A 114 16.80 7.72 -16.03
N ASP A 115 16.29 8.81 -16.62
CA ASP A 115 16.89 10.14 -16.59
C ASP A 115 15.84 11.27 -16.66
N VAL A 116 16.29 12.52 -16.70
CA VAL A 116 15.43 13.71 -16.75
C VAL A 116 14.70 13.82 -18.08
N ALA A 117 15.29 13.42 -19.20
CA ALA A 117 14.64 13.47 -20.50
C ALA A 117 13.47 12.47 -20.57
N HIS A 118 13.67 11.26 -19.99
CA HIS A 118 12.61 10.27 -19.84
C HIS A 118 11.50 10.78 -18.90
N LEU A 119 11.87 11.46 -17.80
CA LEU A 119 10.89 12.07 -16.89
C LEU A 119 10.02 13.09 -17.62
N ASP A 120 10.63 14.00 -18.39
CA ASP A 120 9.93 15.01 -19.18
C ASP A 120 8.95 14.37 -20.18
N ALA A 121 9.40 13.32 -20.87
CA ALA A 121 8.54 12.60 -21.82
C ALA A 121 7.32 11.96 -21.14
N VAL A 122 7.46 11.44 -19.89
CA VAL A 122 6.34 10.89 -19.13
C VAL A 122 5.43 11.99 -18.63
N VAL A 123 5.98 13.06 -18.02
CA VAL A 123 5.20 14.19 -17.48
C VAL A 123 4.37 14.84 -18.58
N SER A 124 4.94 15.05 -19.76
CA SER A 124 4.27 15.65 -20.91
C SER A 124 2.97 14.94 -21.30
N LYS A 125 2.90 13.60 -21.13
CA LYS A 125 1.67 12.83 -21.40
C LYS A 125 0.52 13.27 -20.47
N PHE A 126 0.82 13.54 -19.20
CA PHE A 126 -0.17 13.96 -18.21
C PHE A 126 -0.52 15.44 -18.34
N CYS A 127 0.43 16.29 -18.75
CA CYS A 127 0.20 17.71 -19.03
C CYS A 127 -0.85 17.93 -20.13
N LEU A 128 -1.04 16.96 -21.04
CA LEU A 128 -2.10 17.02 -22.05
C LEU A 128 -3.51 16.88 -21.47
N LEU A 129 -3.64 16.40 -20.23
CA LEU A 129 -4.93 16.22 -19.56
C LEU A 129 -5.32 17.43 -18.71
N THR A 130 -4.37 17.99 -17.99
CA THR A 130 -4.56 19.10 -17.04
C THR A 130 -3.22 19.61 -16.50
N GLU A 131 -3.28 20.62 -15.61
CA GLU A 131 -2.10 21.09 -14.90
C GLU A 131 -1.48 19.97 -14.05
N THR A 132 -0.14 19.90 -14.07
CA THR A 132 0.63 18.96 -13.28
C THR A 132 1.74 19.67 -12.53
N ALA A 133 2.12 19.09 -11.37
CA ALA A 133 3.30 19.51 -10.63
C ALA A 133 4.17 18.28 -10.33
N THR A 134 5.45 18.37 -10.68
CA THR A 134 6.40 17.27 -10.52
C THR A 134 7.41 17.56 -9.43
N SER A 135 7.69 16.56 -8.58
CA SER A 135 8.71 16.62 -7.54
C SER A 135 9.59 15.39 -7.62
N ILE A 136 10.91 15.58 -7.78
CA ILE A 136 11.89 14.48 -7.76
C ILE A 136 12.07 14.03 -6.30
N ILE A 137 12.05 12.73 -6.06
CA ILE A 137 12.33 12.14 -4.75
C ILE A 137 13.83 12.10 -4.55
N LEU A 138 14.35 12.92 -3.64
CA LEU A 138 15.79 12.99 -3.37
C LEU A 138 16.27 11.83 -2.50
N ASN A 139 15.46 11.41 -1.54
CA ASN A 139 15.74 10.25 -0.71
C ASN A 139 14.43 9.62 -0.20
N VAL A 140 14.49 8.35 0.18
CA VAL A 140 13.40 7.64 0.81
C VAL A 140 13.79 7.33 2.25
N VAL A 141 13.18 8.03 3.20
CA VAL A 141 13.49 7.87 4.63
C VAL A 141 12.85 6.58 5.17
N ARG A 142 11.69 6.18 4.64
CA ARG A 142 10.98 4.97 5.04
C ARG A 142 10.13 4.44 3.89
N GLU A 143 10.21 3.14 3.67
CA GLU A 143 9.41 2.42 2.67
C GLU A 143 8.94 1.09 3.26
N HIS A 144 7.77 0.62 2.85
CA HIS A 144 7.23 -0.70 3.22
C HIS A 144 7.25 -1.03 4.72
N GLN A 145 6.98 -0.05 5.59
CA GLN A 145 6.87 -0.28 7.03
C GLN A 145 5.77 -1.34 7.30
N PRO A 146 6.08 -2.43 8.04
CA PRO A 146 5.07 -3.40 8.44
C PRO A 146 3.92 -2.74 9.20
N MET A 147 2.69 -3.04 8.77
CA MET A 147 1.47 -2.53 9.40
C MET A 147 0.80 -3.67 10.18
N LEU A 148 0.54 -3.43 11.45
CA LEU A 148 -0.17 -4.35 12.31
C LEU A 148 -1.63 -3.90 12.48
N PRO A 149 -2.54 -4.80 12.92
CA PRO A 149 -3.91 -4.45 13.19
C PRO A 149 -4.03 -3.22 14.08
N ALA A 150 -4.86 -2.25 13.68
CA ALA A 150 -5.08 -1.05 14.46
C ALA A 150 -5.68 -1.42 15.83
N GLN A 151 -4.98 -1.10 16.91
CA GLN A 151 -5.55 -1.17 18.25
C GLN A 151 -6.56 -0.03 18.38
N ARG A 152 -7.84 -0.32 18.13
CA ARG A 152 -8.90 0.65 18.42
C ARG A 152 -9.07 0.71 19.93
N PRO A 153 -8.84 1.86 20.60
CA PRO A 153 -9.24 2.00 21.99
C PRO A 153 -10.76 1.74 22.03
N ALA A 154 -11.20 0.87 22.95
CA ALA A 154 -12.61 0.63 23.17
C ALA A 154 -13.28 2.00 23.39
N LEU A 155 -14.17 2.40 22.46
CA LEU A 155 -14.97 3.61 22.62
C LEU A 155 -15.77 3.43 23.91
N LYS A 156 -15.36 4.11 25.00
CA LYS A 156 -16.16 4.21 26.20
C LYS A 156 -17.51 4.79 25.79
N ARG A 157 -18.55 3.97 25.80
CA ARG A 157 -19.93 4.45 25.66
C ARG A 157 -20.13 5.51 26.75
N GLN A 158 -20.13 6.78 26.38
CA GLN A 158 -20.64 7.82 27.27
C GLN A 158 -22.10 7.52 27.53
N SER A 159 -22.39 7.04 28.76
CA SER A 159 -23.77 6.93 29.22
C SER A 159 -24.38 8.33 29.15
N ARG A 160 -25.36 8.50 28.26
CA ARG A 160 -26.22 9.70 28.29
C ARG A 160 -26.90 9.74 29.66
N LYS A 161 -26.39 10.58 30.56
CA LYS A 161 -27.14 10.99 31.73
C LYS A 161 -28.37 11.70 31.23
N SER A 162 -29.56 11.10 31.46
CA SER A 162 -30.85 11.73 31.26
C SER A 162 -30.87 13.02 32.10
N ILE A 163 -30.92 14.14 31.42
CA ILE A 163 -31.30 15.39 32.07
C ILE A 163 -32.81 15.28 32.32
N LYS A 164 -33.16 15.02 33.56
CA LYS A 164 -34.56 15.21 34.04
C LYS A 164 -34.76 16.70 34.22
N ALA A 165 -35.77 17.21 33.52
CA ALA A 165 -36.35 18.53 33.74
C ALA A 165 -36.99 18.65 35.10
#